data_be7b2b688a83eb4639ce0014fbb4cd56
#
_entry.id   be7b2b688a83eb4639ce0014fbb4cd56
#
_cell.length_a   1.000
_cell.length_b   1.000
_cell.length_c   1.000
_cell.angle_alpha   90.00
_cell.angle_beta   90.00
_cell.angle_gamma   90.00
#
_symmetry.space_group_name_H-M   'P 1'
#
loop_
_entity.id
_entity.type
_entity.pdbx_description
1 polymer ?
#
loop_
_entity_poly.entity_id
_entity_poly.type
_entity_poly.pdbx_seq_one_letter_code
_entity_poly.pdbx_strand_id
1 'polypeptide(L)'
;MAVPLKITVLAALLLLGACRSDPISFHTLTPVQIANTRTGAQIPIEALSVPPQVDRAQIVIRQGNSGLAILETDWWGATLADELRGALADQLSNTSGQGNVSVRIEVQRFDSIPGQYGLIDAKWRLRPVGATDNGSLTCRSTLQTPSGPTIDDLVGAQQHNVKRLAEQISRAATGNARTCPSPS
;
A
#
# COMPACT_ATOMS: atom_id res chain seq x y z
N MET A 1 -3.77 52.62 34.83
CA MET A 1 -3.21 52.65 33.48
C MET A 1 -4.15 51.93 32.55
N ALA A 2 -4.92 52.68 31.73
CA ALA A 2 -5.90 52.09 30.82
C ALA A 2 -5.18 51.68 29.54
N VAL A 3 -5.08 50.36 29.29
CA VAL A 3 -4.60 49.84 28.02
C VAL A 3 -5.62 50.27 26.95
N PRO A 4 -5.21 51.01 25.89
CA PRO A 4 -6.14 51.54 24.91
C PRO A 4 -6.87 50.37 24.23
N LEU A 5 -8.17 50.42 24.21
CA LEU A 5 -9.09 49.42 23.66
C LEU A 5 -8.67 48.93 22.24
N LYS A 6 -8.00 49.79 21.46
CA LYS A 6 -7.46 49.47 20.14
C LYS A 6 -6.33 48.41 20.17
N ILE A 7 -5.51 48.37 21.21
CA ILE A 7 -4.43 47.36 21.35
C ILE A 7 -5.04 46.01 21.73
N THR A 8 -6.05 45.97 22.57
CA THR A 8 -6.72 44.73 22.98
C THR A 8 -7.49 44.10 21.81
N VAL A 9 -8.14 44.91 20.97
CA VAL A 9 -8.85 44.42 19.77
C VAL A 9 -7.85 43.90 18.73
N LEU A 10 -6.72 44.56 18.52
CA LEU A 10 -5.69 44.10 17.60
C LEU A 10 -5.04 42.79 18.06
N ALA A 11 -4.77 42.66 19.36
CA ALA A 11 -4.23 41.42 19.97
C ALA A 11 -5.24 40.25 19.85
N ALA A 12 -6.54 40.52 20.05
CA ALA A 12 -7.57 39.50 19.89
C ALA A 12 -7.73 39.04 18.43
N LEU A 13 -7.59 39.94 17.45
CA LEU A 13 -7.63 39.61 16.02
C LEU A 13 -6.42 38.78 15.58
N LEU A 14 -5.23 39.02 16.17
CA LEU A 14 -4.02 38.24 15.88
C LEU A 14 -4.10 36.82 16.45
N LEU A 15 -4.81 36.61 17.56
CA LEU A 15 -5.01 35.28 18.17
C LEU A 15 -6.02 34.39 17.39
N LEU A 16 -6.96 35.00 16.67
CA LEU A 16 -7.94 34.28 15.84
C LEU A 16 -7.34 33.72 14.54
N GLY A 17 -6.20 34.21 14.09
CA GLY A 17 -5.50 33.74 12.88
C GLY A 17 -4.55 32.56 13.09
N ALA A 18 -4.34 32.11 14.36
CA ALA A 18 -3.29 31.14 14.69
C ALA A 18 -3.71 29.67 14.52
N CYS A 19 -4.98 29.36 14.31
CA CYS A 19 -5.46 27.98 14.09
C CYS A 19 -5.57 27.68 12.58
N ARG A 20 -4.43 27.55 11.91
CA ARG A 20 -4.38 26.98 10.57
C ARG A 20 -3.94 25.52 10.72
N SER A 21 -4.87 24.57 10.52
CA SER A 21 -4.49 23.16 10.32
C SER A 21 -3.99 22.99 8.89
N ASP A 22 -2.91 22.25 8.72
CA ASP A 22 -2.42 21.89 7.40
C ASP A 22 -3.47 21.02 6.67
N PRO A 23 -3.64 21.20 5.35
CA PRO A 23 -4.56 20.38 4.57
C PRO A 23 -4.11 18.91 4.56
N ILE A 24 -5.09 18.00 4.58
CA ILE A 24 -4.83 16.57 4.45
C ILE A 24 -4.58 16.26 2.97
N SER A 25 -3.46 15.59 2.70
CA SER A 25 -3.08 15.05 1.40
C SER A 25 -3.47 13.57 1.33
N PHE A 26 -4.21 13.19 0.28
CA PHE A 26 -4.59 11.79 0.06
C PHE A 26 -3.69 11.14 -0.99
N HIS A 27 -3.27 9.93 -0.71
CA HIS A 27 -2.41 9.10 -1.54
C HIS A 27 -3.09 7.76 -1.84
N THR A 28 -2.71 7.11 -2.95
CA THR A 28 -3.22 5.79 -3.30
C THR A 28 -2.09 4.86 -3.77
N LEU A 29 -2.25 3.58 -3.51
CA LEU A 29 -1.36 2.54 -4.03
C LEU A 29 -1.69 2.12 -5.47
N THR A 30 -2.83 2.58 -6.00
CA THR A 30 -3.23 2.34 -7.39
C THR A 30 -2.68 3.48 -8.27
N PRO A 31 -1.65 3.23 -9.11
CA PRO A 31 -1.12 4.27 -9.99
C PRO A 31 -2.15 4.64 -11.07
N VAL A 32 -2.07 5.87 -11.58
CA VAL A 32 -2.88 6.29 -12.72
C VAL A 32 -2.58 5.39 -13.92
N GLN A 33 -3.57 4.65 -14.39
CA GLN A 33 -3.45 3.82 -15.56
C GLN A 33 -3.99 4.57 -16.78
N ILE A 34 -3.16 4.68 -17.82
CA ILE A 34 -3.64 5.04 -19.17
C ILE A 34 -4.47 3.85 -19.62
N ALA A 35 -5.75 4.09 -19.93
CA ALA A 35 -6.76 3.07 -20.22
C ALA A 35 -6.26 2.02 -21.24
N ASN A 36 -5.77 0.89 -20.75
CA ASN A 36 -5.55 -0.28 -21.57
C ASN A 36 -6.79 -1.19 -21.44
N THR A 37 -7.30 -1.65 -22.56
CA THR A 37 -8.41 -2.59 -22.63
C THR A 37 -8.04 -3.84 -21.83
N ARG A 38 -8.72 -4.08 -20.70
CA ARG A 38 -8.50 -5.26 -19.86
C ARG A 38 -9.05 -6.49 -20.60
N THR A 39 -8.14 -7.28 -21.16
CA THR A 39 -8.47 -8.50 -21.93
C THR A 39 -7.98 -9.79 -21.28
N GLY A 40 -7.41 -9.71 -20.09
CA GLY A 40 -6.81 -10.85 -19.37
C GLY A 40 -7.77 -11.52 -18.39
N ALA A 41 -7.44 -12.76 -17.99
CA ALA A 41 -8.10 -13.45 -16.89
C ALA A 41 -7.76 -12.78 -15.55
N GLN A 42 -8.74 -12.71 -14.65
CA GLN A 42 -8.57 -12.13 -13.33
C GLN A 42 -8.21 -13.20 -12.31
N ILE A 43 -7.20 -12.96 -11.48
CA ILE A 43 -6.90 -13.77 -10.28
C ILE A 43 -7.65 -13.16 -9.10
N PRO A 44 -8.74 -13.79 -8.60
CA PRO A 44 -9.49 -13.24 -7.46
C PRO A 44 -8.67 -13.31 -6.16
N ILE A 45 -8.73 -12.24 -5.37
CA ILE A 45 -8.14 -12.17 -4.04
C ILE A 45 -9.19 -12.65 -3.02
N GLU A 46 -9.02 -13.87 -2.48
CA GLU A 46 -9.93 -14.43 -1.48
C GLU A 46 -9.85 -13.70 -0.14
N ALA A 47 -8.62 -13.40 0.29
CA ALA A 47 -8.36 -12.69 1.53
C ALA A 47 -7.04 -11.92 1.42
N LEU A 48 -7.01 -10.74 2.04
CA LEU A 48 -5.80 -9.95 2.24
C LEU A 48 -5.80 -9.45 3.67
N SER A 49 -4.66 -9.59 4.36
CA SER A 49 -4.44 -9.04 5.69
C SER A 49 -3.10 -8.30 5.74
N VAL A 50 -3.03 -7.28 6.58
CA VAL A 50 -1.84 -6.49 6.85
C VAL A 50 -1.60 -6.43 8.36
N PRO A 51 -0.39 -6.07 8.83
CA PRO A 51 -0.12 -5.89 10.26
C PRO A 51 -1.03 -4.80 10.85
N PRO A 52 -1.69 -5.06 12.01
CA PRO A 52 -2.66 -4.13 12.60
C PRO A 52 -2.12 -2.72 12.89
N GLN A 53 -0.81 -2.62 13.19
CA GLN A 53 -0.17 -1.32 13.48
C GLN A 53 -0.11 -0.36 12.30
N VAL A 54 -0.22 -0.87 11.06
CA VAL A 54 -0.22 -0.07 9.83
C VAL A 54 -1.58 -0.07 9.11
N ASP A 55 -2.55 -0.89 9.58
CA ASP A 55 -3.88 -0.98 8.96
C ASP A 55 -4.78 0.17 9.39
N ARG A 56 -4.56 1.30 8.78
CA ARG A 56 -5.30 2.55 8.97
C ARG A 56 -5.24 3.44 7.74
N ALA A 57 -6.07 4.48 7.73
CA ALA A 57 -6.06 5.45 6.64
C ALA A 57 -4.83 6.38 6.68
N GLN A 58 -4.32 6.73 7.88
CA GLN A 58 -3.12 7.54 7.99
C GLN A 58 -1.89 6.76 7.55
N ILE A 59 -0.99 7.40 6.81
CA ILE A 59 0.30 6.80 6.48
C ILE A 59 1.12 6.65 7.76
N VAL A 60 1.64 5.45 7.97
CA VAL A 60 2.54 5.12 9.08
C VAL A 60 3.95 4.99 8.54
N ILE A 61 4.88 5.76 9.09
CA ILE A 61 6.29 5.67 8.76
C ILE A 61 7.09 5.06 9.91
N ARG A 62 8.17 4.37 9.58
CA ARG A 62 9.11 3.86 10.58
C ARG A 62 10.14 4.92 10.91
N GLN A 63 10.40 5.11 12.21
CA GLN A 63 11.42 6.02 12.73
C GLN A 63 12.43 5.25 13.59
N GLY A 64 13.70 5.29 13.20
CA GLY A 64 14.75 4.54 13.89
C GLY A 64 14.49 3.04 13.92
N ASN A 65 14.97 2.38 14.96
CA ASN A 65 14.92 0.91 15.05
C ASN A 65 13.56 0.35 15.47
N SER A 66 12.78 1.10 16.26
CA SER A 66 11.54 0.59 16.88
C SER A 66 10.36 1.55 16.82
N GLY A 67 10.57 2.81 16.42
CA GLY A 67 9.54 3.84 16.39
C GLY A 67 8.64 3.71 15.18
N LEU A 68 7.36 4.04 15.38
CA LEU A 68 6.38 4.29 14.33
C LEU A 68 5.80 5.68 14.53
N ALA A 69 5.69 6.46 13.46
CA ALA A 69 4.99 7.72 13.46
C ALA A 69 3.78 7.64 12.53
N ILE A 70 2.65 8.12 13.01
CA ILE A 70 1.41 8.26 12.25
C ILE A 70 1.42 9.68 11.68
N LEU A 71 1.32 9.82 10.36
CA LEU A 71 1.27 11.13 9.73
C LEU A 71 -0.12 11.73 9.86
N GLU A 72 -0.20 12.97 10.36
CA GLU A 72 -1.48 13.64 10.61
C GLU A 72 -2.08 14.21 9.31
N THR A 73 -1.24 14.53 8.32
CA THR A 73 -1.62 15.22 7.09
C THR A 73 -1.51 14.36 5.83
N ASP A 74 -0.92 13.16 5.91
CA ASP A 74 -0.75 12.27 4.77
C ASP A 74 -1.51 10.97 4.98
N TRP A 75 -2.52 10.75 4.17
CA TRP A 75 -3.46 9.65 4.33
C TRP A 75 -3.57 8.81 3.07
N TRP A 76 -3.79 7.53 3.22
CA TRP A 76 -4.31 6.67 2.16
C TRP A 76 -5.76 7.04 1.85
N GLY A 77 -6.24 6.74 0.63
CA GLY A 77 -7.64 6.93 0.24
C GLY A 77 -8.62 6.04 1.01
N ALA A 78 -8.11 4.94 1.60
CA ALA A 78 -8.85 3.99 2.43
C ALA A 78 -7.93 3.42 3.53
N THR A 79 -8.31 2.31 4.20
CA THR A 79 -7.38 1.57 5.06
C THR A 79 -6.28 0.93 4.22
N LEU A 80 -5.09 0.69 4.80
CA LEU A 80 -3.99 0.08 4.05
C LEU A 80 -4.37 -1.27 3.44
N ALA A 81 -5.17 -2.08 4.15
CA ALA A 81 -5.64 -3.35 3.62
C ALA A 81 -6.51 -3.17 2.37
N ASP A 82 -7.39 -2.18 2.36
CA ASP A 82 -8.27 -1.89 1.22
C ASP A 82 -7.48 -1.29 0.04
N GLU A 83 -6.54 -0.39 0.29
CA GLU A 83 -5.64 0.17 -0.73
C GLU A 83 -4.81 -0.93 -1.41
N LEU A 84 -4.19 -1.82 -0.62
CA LEU A 84 -3.43 -2.95 -1.15
C LEU A 84 -4.31 -3.92 -1.93
N ARG A 85 -5.52 -4.21 -1.43
CA ARG A 85 -6.48 -5.07 -2.12
C ARG A 85 -6.88 -4.48 -3.47
N GLY A 86 -7.22 -3.18 -3.51
CA GLY A 86 -7.59 -2.48 -4.74
C GLY A 86 -6.46 -2.46 -5.76
N ALA A 87 -5.26 -2.05 -5.33
CA ALA A 87 -4.09 -1.96 -6.19
C ALA A 87 -3.64 -3.33 -6.74
N LEU A 88 -3.64 -4.37 -5.90
CA LEU A 88 -3.32 -5.73 -6.35
C LEU A 88 -4.40 -6.31 -7.27
N ALA A 89 -5.69 -6.10 -6.99
CA ALA A 89 -6.78 -6.55 -7.84
C ALA A 89 -6.68 -5.92 -9.24
N ASP A 90 -6.33 -4.63 -9.31
CA ASP A 90 -6.12 -3.93 -10.56
C ASP A 90 -4.94 -4.52 -11.36
N GLN A 91 -3.80 -4.77 -10.72
CA GLN A 91 -2.63 -5.39 -11.36
C GLN A 91 -2.89 -6.85 -11.77
N LEU A 92 -3.64 -7.62 -10.96
CA LEU A 92 -3.96 -9.03 -11.23
C LEU A 92 -5.10 -9.21 -12.24
N SER A 93 -5.82 -8.15 -12.61
CA SER A 93 -6.88 -8.20 -13.64
C SER A 93 -6.35 -8.27 -15.08
N ASN A 94 -5.05 -8.05 -15.29
CA ASN A 94 -4.41 -8.00 -16.62
C ASN A 94 -3.50 -9.21 -16.89
N THR A 95 -3.68 -10.30 -16.16
CA THR A 95 -2.85 -11.49 -16.31
C THR A 95 -3.23 -12.31 -17.53
N SER A 96 -2.22 -12.76 -18.29
CA SER A 96 -2.39 -13.63 -19.47
C SER A 96 -2.74 -15.08 -19.12
N GLY A 97 -3.09 -15.38 -17.85
CA GLY A 97 -3.34 -16.73 -17.35
C GLY A 97 -4.81 -17.14 -17.36
N GLN A 98 -5.05 -18.44 -17.42
CA GLN A 98 -6.40 -18.99 -17.24
C GLN A 98 -6.83 -18.79 -15.78
N GLY A 99 -7.95 -18.10 -15.55
CA GLY A 99 -8.47 -17.67 -14.26
C GLY A 99 -8.98 -18.79 -13.31
N ASN A 100 -8.29 -19.93 -13.28
CA ASN A 100 -8.68 -21.09 -12.45
C ASN A 100 -7.98 -21.14 -11.09
N VAL A 101 -7.37 -20.03 -10.66
CA VAL A 101 -6.73 -19.93 -9.34
C VAL A 101 -7.21 -18.69 -8.61
N SER A 102 -7.26 -18.79 -7.29
CA SER A 102 -7.46 -17.66 -6.38
C SER A 102 -6.20 -17.45 -5.53
N VAL A 103 -6.03 -16.26 -4.99
CA VAL A 103 -4.89 -15.94 -4.11
C VAL A 103 -5.35 -15.45 -2.74
N ARG A 104 -4.69 -15.94 -1.69
CA ARG A 104 -4.75 -15.40 -0.33
C ARG A 104 -3.41 -14.77 -0.01
N ILE A 105 -3.41 -13.54 0.52
CA ILE A 105 -2.21 -12.75 0.76
C ILE A 105 -2.18 -12.33 2.24
N GLU A 106 -1.07 -12.57 2.89
CA GLU A 106 -0.79 -12.14 4.26
C GLU A 106 0.47 -11.27 4.23
N VAL A 107 0.30 -9.97 4.34
CA VAL A 107 1.42 -9.03 4.47
C VAL A 107 1.92 -9.11 5.90
N GLN A 108 3.15 -9.54 6.09
CA GLN A 108 3.79 -9.68 7.40
C GLN A 108 4.53 -8.42 7.82
N ARG A 109 5.03 -7.65 6.81
CA ARG A 109 5.67 -6.36 7.04
C ARG A 109 5.31 -5.40 5.91
N PHE A 110 5.03 -4.18 6.30
CA PHE A 110 4.85 -3.04 5.41
C PHE A 110 5.62 -1.87 6.02
N ASP A 111 6.87 -1.71 5.61
CA ASP A 111 7.73 -0.66 6.14
C ASP A 111 7.80 0.50 5.14
N SER A 112 7.61 1.69 5.67
CA SER A 112 7.68 2.96 4.94
C SER A 112 8.71 3.85 5.61
N ILE A 113 9.86 4.07 4.95
CA ILE A 113 10.98 4.87 5.49
C ILE A 113 11.36 5.93 4.46
N PRO A 114 10.82 7.16 4.57
CA PRO A 114 11.14 8.25 3.65
C PRO A 114 12.65 8.48 3.57
N GLY A 115 13.17 8.71 2.36
CA GLY A 115 14.59 8.89 2.10
C GLY A 115 15.42 7.60 2.13
N GLN A 116 14.80 6.45 2.34
CA GLN A 116 15.49 5.16 2.34
C GLN A 116 14.78 4.16 1.44
N TYR A 117 13.64 3.59 1.87
CA TYR A 117 12.91 2.58 1.10
C TYR A 117 11.46 2.39 1.54
N GLY A 118 10.67 1.82 0.62
CA GLY A 118 9.43 1.10 0.91
C GLY A 118 9.67 -0.41 0.86
N LEU A 119 9.09 -1.18 1.79
CA LEU A 119 9.21 -2.62 1.86
C LEU A 119 7.85 -3.29 2.04
N ILE A 120 7.61 -4.34 1.24
CA ILE A 120 6.50 -5.29 1.43
C ILE A 120 7.10 -6.69 1.60
N ASP A 121 6.80 -7.34 2.73
CA ASP A 121 7.10 -8.76 2.96
C ASP A 121 5.75 -9.47 3.11
N ALA A 122 5.42 -10.31 2.14
CA ALA A 122 4.14 -10.99 2.04
C ALA A 122 4.29 -12.49 1.84
N LYS A 123 3.51 -13.25 2.60
CA LYS A 123 3.24 -14.67 2.35
C LYS A 123 1.96 -14.77 1.55
N TRP A 124 1.96 -15.53 0.48
CA TRP A 124 0.78 -15.69 -0.36
C TRP A 124 0.60 -17.15 -0.79
N ARG A 125 -0.67 -17.52 -0.98
CA ARG A 125 -1.05 -18.88 -1.37
C ARG A 125 -1.96 -18.80 -2.60
N LEU A 126 -1.57 -19.50 -3.65
CA LEU A 126 -2.42 -19.78 -4.81
C LEU A 126 -3.17 -21.10 -4.58
N ARG A 127 -4.48 -21.11 -4.87
CA ARG A 127 -5.32 -22.28 -4.79
C ARG A 127 -6.12 -22.41 -6.09
N PRO A 128 -6.14 -23.61 -6.73
CA PRO A 128 -7.03 -23.84 -7.85
C PRO A 128 -8.50 -23.69 -7.43
N VAL A 129 -9.31 -23.04 -8.25
CA VAL A 129 -10.74 -22.86 -7.98
C VAL A 129 -11.43 -24.23 -8.02
N GLY A 130 -12.20 -24.54 -6.97
CA GLY A 130 -12.90 -25.83 -6.84
C GLY A 130 -12.06 -27.01 -6.36
N ALA A 131 -10.75 -26.81 -6.09
CA ALA A 131 -9.91 -27.85 -5.51
C ALA A 131 -9.90 -27.77 -3.98
N THR A 132 -9.82 -28.96 -3.34
CA THR A 132 -9.41 -29.07 -1.94
C THR A 132 -7.95 -28.62 -1.80
N ASP A 133 -7.43 -28.44 -0.57
CA ASP A 133 -6.07 -27.90 -0.28
C ASP A 133 -4.90 -28.65 -0.97
N ASN A 134 -5.15 -29.83 -1.52
CA ASN A 134 -4.19 -30.60 -2.33
C ASN A 134 -3.98 -29.91 -3.68
N GLY A 135 -2.83 -29.26 -3.85
CA GLY A 135 -2.42 -28.53 -5.05
C GLY A 135 -2.23 -27.03 -4.85
N SER A 136 -2.35 -26.53 -3.62
CA SER A 136 -2.04 -25.13 -3.33
C SER A 136 -0.52 -24.88 -3.33
N LEU A 137 -0.10 -23.75 -3.90
CA LEU A 137 1.27 -23.25 -3.86
C LEU A 137 1.38 -22.13 -2.83
N THR A 138 2.29 -22.26 -1.86
CA THR A 138 2.55 -21.19 -0.87
C THR A 138 3.95 -20.64 -1.08
N CYS A 139 4.04 -19.32 -1.24
CA CYS A 139 5.28 -18.58 -1.47
C CYS A 139 5.42 -17.39 -0.52
N ARG A 140 6.62 -16.84 -0.45
CA ARG A 140 6.94 -15.59 0.24
C ARG A 140 7.66 -14.66 -0.71
N SER A 141 7.31 -13.38 -0.64
CA SER A 141 7.94 -12.32 -1.42
C SER A 141 8.38 -11.21 -0.46
N THR A 142 9.66 -10.87 -0.50
CA THR A 142 10.21 -9.71 0.22
C THR A 142 10.69 -8.72 -0.84
N LEU A 143 9.98 -7.61 -0.96
CA LEU A 143 10.16 -6.62 -2.00
C LEU A 143 10.54 -5.29 -1.35
N GLN A 144 11.68 -4.76 -1.76
CA GLN A 144 12.18 -3.48 -1.28
C GLN A 144 12.49 -2.60 -2.48
N THR A 145 12.04 -1.35 -2.42
CA THR A 145 12.32 -0.33 -3.44
C THR A 145 12.86 0.92 -2.76
N PRO A 146 13.99 1.48 -3.21
CA PRO A 146 14.50 2.75 -2.70
C PRO A 146 13.47 3.86 -2.84
N SER A 147 13.43 4.75 -1.86
CA SER A 147 12.53 5.92 -1.81
C SER A 147 13.34 7.19 -1.66
N GLY A 148 12.93 8.24 -2.37
CA GLY A 148 13.35 9.60 -2.08
C GLY A 148 12.74 10.13 -0.77
N PRO A 149 13.05 11.38 -0.39
CA PRO A 149 12.74 11.92 0.93
C PRO A 149 11.27 12.31 1.11
N THR A 150 10.50 12.46 0.06
CA THR A 150 9.10 12.90 0.12
C THR A 150 8.14 11.73 0.35
N ILE A 151 6.94 12.03 0.81
CA ILE A 151 5.88 11.02 0.94
C ILE A 151 5.44 10.51 -0.44
N ASP A 152 5.41 11.36 -1.46
CA ASP A 152 5.12 10.95 -2.83
C ASP A 152 6.15 9.96 -3.38
N ASP A 153 7.44 10.16 -3.12
CA ASP A 153 8.49 9.21 -3.48
C ASP A 153 8.29 7.87 -2.79
N LEU A 154 7.91 7.90 -1.51
CA LEU A 154 7.64 6.71 -0.71
C LEU A 154 6.42 5.94 -1.25
N VAL A 155 5.35 6.66 -1.57
CA VAL A 155 4.15 6.07 -2.21
C VAL A 155 4.52 5.44 -3.53
N GLY A 156 5.30 6.11 -4.37
CA GLY A 156 5.81 5.57 -5.65
C GLY A 156 6.63 4.29 -5.46
N ALA A 157 7.49 4.24 -4.43
CA ALA A 157 8.25 3.03 -4.08
C ALA A 157 7.33 1.87 -3.66
N GLN A 158 6.28 2.15 -2.89
CA GLN A 158 5.29 1.13 -2.49
C GLN A 158 4.42 0.68 -3.68
N GLN A 159 4.00 1.58 -4.56
CA GLN A 159 3.32 1.22 -5.82
C GLN A 159 4.16 0.27 -6.66
N HIS A 160 5.48 0.51 -6.75
CA HIS A 160 6.42 -0.37 -7.45
C HIS A 160 6.51 -1.76 -6.78
N ASN A 161 6.55 -1.83 -5.46
CA ASN A 161 6.53 -3.10 -4.73
C ASN A 161 5.21 -3.87 -4.97
N VAL A 162 4.06 -3.19 -4.98
CA VAL A 162 2.75 -3.79 -5.28
C VAL A 162 2.75 -4.41 -6.68
N LYS A 163 3.26 -3.67 -7.68
CA LYS A 163 3.38 -4.17 -9.06
C LYS A 163 4.25 -5.43 -9.12
N ARG A 164 5.42 -5.41 -8.49
CA ARG A 164 6.34 -6.57 -8.46
C ARG A 164 5.69 -7.78 -7.75
N LEU A 165 4.94 -7.56 -6.67
CA LEU A 165 4.20 -8.63 -5.99
C LEU A 165 3.16 -9.27 -6.92
N ALA A 166 2.37 -8.44 -7.60
CA ALA A 166 1.38 -8.91 -8.57
C ALA A 166 2.02 -9.68 -9.72
N GLU A 167 3.16 -9.22 -10.25
CA GLU A 167 3.93 -9.92 -11.29
C GLU A 167 4.44 -11.28 -10.83
N GLN A 168 4.90 -11.41 -9.58
CA GLN A 168 5.33 -12.70 -9.02
C GLN A 168 4.15 -13.67 -8.87
N ILE A 169 3.01 -13.18 -8.35
CA ILE A 169 1.79 -13.97 -8.23
C ILE A 169 1.30 -14.42 -9.61
N SER A 170 1.28 -13.52 -10.59
CA SER A 170 0.84 -13.81 -11.96
C SER A 170 1.73 -14.86 -12.64
N ARG A 171 3.05 -14.74 -12.53
CA ARG A 171 4.00 -15.73 -13.08
C ARG A 171 3.78 -17.12 -12.47
N ALA A 172 3.55 -17.20 -11.16
CA ALA A 172 3.25 -18.47 -10.50
C ALA A 172 1.89 -19.05 -10.92
N ALA A 173 0.91 -18.21 -11.20
CA ALA A 173 -0.42 -18.64 -11.63
C ALA A 173 -0.46 -19.12 -13.09
N THR A 174 0.37 -18.57 -13.97
CA THR A 174 0.40 -18.91 -15.41
C THR A 174 1.36 -20.04 -15.74
N GLY A 175 2.35 -20.31 -14.89
CA GLY A 175 3.30 -21.40 -15.09
C GLY A 175 2.69 -22.76 -14.70
N ASN A 176 3.08 -23.84 -15.42
CA ASN A 176 2.91 -25.20 -14.90
C ASN A 176 3.77 -25.42 -13.62
N ALA A 177 4.29 -24.35 -13.07
CA ALA A 177 5.28 -24.37 -12.03
C ALA A 177 4.58 -24.45 -10.66
N ARG A 178 4.73 -25.59 -10.05
CA ARG A 178 4.52 -25.80 -8.61
C ARG A 178 5.69 -25.21 -7.78
N THR A 179 6.34 -24.17 -8.30
CA THR A 179 7.54 -23.55 -7.71
C THR A 179 7.35 -22.05 -7.54
N CYS A 180 7.82 -21.54 -6.42
CA CYS A 180 7.79 -20.09 -6.17
C CYS A 180 8.74 -19.36 -7.13
N PRO A 181 8.35 -18.15 -7.61
CA PRO A 181 9.24 -17.30 -8.38
C PRO A 181 10.50 -16.96 -7.58
N SER A 182 11.66 -16.95 -8.27
CA SER A 182 12.89 -16.48 -7.64
C SER A 182 12.74 -15.02 -7.18
N PRO A 183 13.34 -14.65 -6.03
CA PRO A 183 13.40 -13.24 -5.62
C PRO A 183 14.11 -12.44 -6.72
N SER A 184 13.48 -11.39 -7.21
CA SER A 184 13.99 -10.46 -8.23
C SER A 184 14.50 -9.19 -7.57
#